data_15cdbc11739a50f379cfa795979bba38
#
_entry.id   15cdbc11739a50f379cfa795979bba38
#
_cell.length_a   1.000
_cell.length_b   1.000
_cell.length_c   1.000
_cell.angle_alpha   90.00
_cell.angle_beta   90.00
_cell.angle_gamma   90.00
#
_symmetry.space_group_name_H-M   'P 1'
#
loop_
_entity.id
_entity.type
_entity.pdbx_description
1 polymer ?
#
loop_
_entity_poly.entity_id
_entity_poly.type
_entity_poly.pdbx_seq_one_letter_code
_entity_poly.pdbx_strand_id
1 'polypeptide(L)'
;MTLQDFINAEDDVNGTDYMHPLYGAKGKLGTTTWFNNKFLCLKEAGAQVGGANGGLRTVILPADSNGDKSGCKNFYAYFHILFYAGLMGQTGEMCINFLTEDNKLICGVNWYKTDASGNTGHYELVCYNPNKKDTDRQAGKVLKTYDYTTSHLQTQNPWYWDWGHCDIRKEGSKLTFFYWGGYPSFTVPEIEDMKCSKIQIAIKQWGTRSGNQYLTHNGIDKFTFQKLCVEKWKDAPNKFMTGSSVEVNCADGSVKMNGLPKPEIGTVSNEWEDFYLTPGINKIQCLSSSWAKKPNFKMRYREVYL
;
A
#
# COMPACT_ATOMS: atom_id res chain seq x y z
N MET A 1 2.58 -0.59 5.51
CA MET A 1 3.46 0.57 5.33
C MET A 1 2.67 1.83 5.65
N THR A 2 3.29 2.80 6.29
CA THR A 2 2.67 4.05 6.74
C THR A 2 3.54 5.26 6.39
N LEU A 3 3.08 6.48 6.66
CA LEU A 3 3.90 7.69 6.49
C LEU A 3 5.19 7.67 7.33
N GLN A 4 5.17 6.99 8.50
CA GLN A 4 6.35 6.92 9.34
C GLN A 4 7.54 6.22 8.64
N ASP A 5 7.28 5.28 7.73
CA ASP A 5 8.33 4.63 6.94
C ASP A 5 9.03 5.64 6.03
N PHE A 6 8.30 6.59 5.45
CA PHE A 6 8.87 7.69 4.66
C PHE A 6 9.57 8.74 5.52
N ILE A 7 9.06 9.02 6.72
CA ILE A 7 9.70 9.98 7.65
C ILE A 7 11.06 9.44 8.10
N ASN A 8 11.17 8.14 8.30
CA ASN A 8 12.41 7.48 8.72
C ASN A 8 13.37 7.15 7.57
N ALA A 9 12.89 7.18 6.32
CA ALA A 9 13.72 6.92 5.16
C ALA A 9 14.74 8.05 4.94
N GLU A 10 15.89 7.71 4.37
CA GLU A 10 16.89 8.69 3.93
C GLU A 10 16.43 9.39 2.65
N ASP A 11 16.90 10.62 2.47
CA ASP A 11 16.69 11.35 1.23
C ASP A 11 17.52 10.73 0.10
N ASP A 12 16.88 10.44 -1.02
CA ASP A 12 17.54 9.87 -2.19
C ASP A 12 18.10 10.99 -3.09
N VAL A 13 19.17 11.63 -2.60
CA VAL A 13 19.79 12.78 -3.27
C VAL A 13 20.44 12.45 -4.63
N ASN A 14 20.66 11.17 -4.92
CA ASN A 14 21.14 10.68 -6.20
C ASN A 14 20.05 9.98 -7.00
N GLY A 15 18.86 9.88 -6.45
CA GLY A 15 17.72 9.21 -7.06
C GLY A 15 17.12 9.97 -8.22
N THR A 16 16.27 9.26 -8.93
CA THR A 16 15.47 9.78 -10.04
C THR A 16 14.02 9.83 -9.59
N ASP A 17 13.33 10.93 -9.83
CA ASP A 17 11.88 10.97 -9.78
C ASP A 17 11.33 10.18 -10.98
N TYR A 18 10.77 9.02 -10.73
CA TYR A 18 10.32 8.14 -11.80
C TYR A 18 9.02 8.61 -12.49
N MET A 19 8.35 9.63 -11.98
CA MET A 19 7.29 10.34 -12.70
C MET A 19 7.89 11.36 -13.67
N HIS A 20 8.89 12.12 -13.21
CA HIS A 20 9.51 13.22 -13.96
C HIS A 20 11.05 13.11 -13.98
N PRO A 21 11.61 12.13 -14.71
CA PRO A 21 13.05 11.82 -14.62
C PRO A 21 14.00 12.95 -15.03
N LEU A 22 13.50 13.95 -15.75
CA LEU A 22 14.29 15.09 -16.20
C LEU A 22 14.30 16.27 -15.21
N TYR A 23 13.61 16.13 -14.06
CA TYR A 23 13.51 17.21 -13.06
C TYR A 23 14.41 16.98 -11.85
N GLY A 24 14.86 18.07 -11.25
CA GLY A 24 15.68 18.02 -10.04
C GLY A 24 14.89 17.53 -8.83
N ALA A 25 15.49 16.58 -8.10
CA ALA A 25 14.93 16.05 -6.86
C ALA A 25 16.02 15.72 -5.84
N LYS A 26 17.08 16.52 -5.80
CA LYS A 26 18.31 16.29 -4.98
C LYS A 26 18.32 17.05 -3.66
N GLY A 27 17.19 17.62 -3.26
CA GLY A 27 16.99 18.28 -1.99
C GLY A 27 16.65 17.29 -0.87
N LYS A 28 16.26 17.84 0.27
CA LYS A 28 15.92 17.05 1.44
C LYS A 28 14.47 17.26 1.85
N LEU A 29 13.80 16.17 2.14
CA LEU A 29 12.50 16.16 2.78
C LEU A 29 12.67 16.15 4.30
N GLY A 30 11.70 16.69 5.00
CA GLY A 30 11.66 16.67 6.45
C GLY A 30 10.26 16.97 6.93
N THR A 31 10.08 17.10 8.24
CA THR A 31 8.75 17.28 8.79
C THR A 31 8.51 18.69 9.29
N THR A 32 7.27 19.14 9.16
CA THR A 32 6.76 20.39 9.73
C THR A 32 5.39 20.17 10.36
N THR A 33 4.94 21.12 11.15
CA THR A 33 3.58 21.06 11.73
C THR A 33 2.73 22.14 11.08
N TRP A 34 1.65 21.71 10.43
CA TRP A 34 0.58 22.58 9.92
C TRP A 34 -0.74 22.09 10.52
N PHE A 35 -1.58 23.00 10.97
CA PHE A 35 -2.91 22.67 11.51
C PHE A 35 -2.89 21.55 12.58
N ASN A 36 -1.89 21.58 13.47
CA ASN A 36 -1.65 20.58 14.50
C ASN A 36 -1.32 19.15 13.99
N ASN A 37 -1.11 18.97 12.69
CA ASN A 37 -0.68 17.71 12.09
C ASN A 37 0.76 17.79 11.60
N LYS A 38 1.46 16.66 11.66
CA LYS A 38 2.85 16.53 11.20
C LYS A 38 2.87 16.14 9.73
N PHE A 39 3.41 17.02 8.89
CA PHE A 39 3.54 16.81 7.45
C PHE A 39 4.97 16.50 7.05
N LEU A 40 5.15 15.55 6.12
CA LEU A 40 6.38 15.42 5.33
C LEU A 40 6.30 16.46 4.21
N CYS A 41 7.34 17.29 4.09
CA CYS A 41 7.44 18.38 3.11
C CYS A 41 8.88 18.61 2.68
N LEU A 42 9.08 19.45 1.66
CA LEU A 42 10.42 19.91 1.27
C LEU A 42 11.01 20.83 2.35
N LYS A 43 12.24 20.54 2.80
CA LYS A 43 13.00 21.37 3.76
C LYS A 43 14.15 22.10 3.11
N GLU A 44 14.90 21.41 2.28
CA GLU A 44 16.03 21.98 1.56
C GLU A 44 15.86 21.69 0.07
N ALA A 45 15.75 22.72 -0.74
CA ALA A 45 15.69 22.56 -2.18
C ALA A 45 17.08 22.13 -2.70
N GLY A 46 17.11 21.17 -3.58
CA GLY A 46 18.32 20.78 -4.30
C GLY A 46 18.65 21.73 -5.46
N ALA A 47 19.65 21.38 -6.24
CA ALA A 47 19.95 22.08 -7.47
C ALA A 47 18.77 21.98 -8.44
N GLN A 48 18.49 23.08 -9.13
CA GLN A 48 17.44 23.12 -10.15
C GLN A 48 17.88 22.39 -11.41
N VAL A 49 17.06 21.45 -11.86
CA VAL A 49 17.24 20.73 -13.12
C VAL A 49 15.89 20.60 -13.81
N GLY A 50 15.83 20.88 -15.10
CA GLY A 50 14.61 20.74 -15.92
C GLY A 50 13.47 21.69 -15.54
N GLY A 51 13.74 22.76 -14.77
CA GLY A 51 12.72 23.71 -14.32
C GLY A 51 12.13 23.40 -12.94
N ALA A 52 12.58 22.34 -12.27
CA ALA A 52 12.17 22.00 -10.92
C ALA A 52 13.37 21.72 -10.01
N ASN A 53 13.17 21.85 -8.71
CA ASN A 53 14.05 21.34 -7.67
C ASN A 53 13.20 20.77 -6.52
N GLY A 54 13.77 19.86 -5.75
CA GLY A 54 13.01 19.24 -4.67
C GLY A 54 13.78 18.12 -4.01
N GLY A 55 13.08 17.34 -3.21
CA GLY A 55 13.57 16.13 -2.59
C GLY A 55 12.65 14.95 -2.86
N LEU A 56 13.20 13.77 -2.74
CA LEU A 56 12.45 12.53 -2.85
C LEU A 56 12.91 11.49 -1.83
N ARG A 57 12.01 10.61 -1.47
CA ARG A 57 12.26 9.42 -0.67
C ARG A 57 11.61 8.21 -1.30
N THR A 58 12.37 7.13 -1.37
CA THR A 58 11.91 5.85 -1.89
C THR A 58 11.90 4.82 -0.77
N VAL A 59 10.77 4.15 -0.56
CA VAL A 59 10.64 3.09 0.44
C VAL A 59 10.36 1.77 -0.28
N ILE A 60 11.12 0.74 0.08
CA ILE A 60 10.94 -0.63 -0.41
C ILE A 60 9.87 -1.30 0.44
N LEU A 61 8.94 -2.01 -0.19
CA LEU A 61 7.92 -2.76 0.51
C LEU A 61 8.56 -3.92 1.30
N PRO A 62 8.12 -4.16 2.54
CA PRO A 62 8.61 -5.30 3.32
C PRO A 62 8.24 -6.62 2.63
N ALA A 63 9.05 -7.64 2.90
CA ALA A 63 8.75 -9.00 2.47
C ALA A 63 7.37 -9.45 2.99
N ASP A 64 6.73 -10.34 2.25
CA ASP A 64 5.53 -11.04 2.71
C ASP A 64 5.88 -12.03 3.83
N SER A 65 4.89 -12.58 4.50
CA SER A 65 5.08 -13.53 5.60
C SER A 65 5.85 -14.79 5.18
N ASN A 66 5.83 -15.13 3.90
CA ASN A 66 6.59 -16.22 3.29
C ASN A 66 8.00 -15.80 2.83
N GLY A 67 8.41 -14.55 3.08
CA GLY A 67 9.71 -14.01 2.66
C GLY A 67 9.77 -13.47 1.24
N ASP A 68 8.67 -13.44 0.50
CA ASP A 68 8.62 -12.87 -0.86
C ASP A 68 8.82 -11.35 -0.82
N LYS A 69 9.87 -10.87 -1.47
CA LYS A 69 10.25 -9.46 -1.62
C LYS A 69 9.86 -8.87 -2.97
N SER A 70 9.31 -9.67 -3.88
CA SER A 70 9.00 -9.23 -5.25
C SER A 70 7.86 -8.20 -5.34
N GLY A 71 7.20 -7.91 -4.22
CA GLY A 71 6.10 -6.97 -4.16
C GLY A 71 4.73 -7.62 -4.38
N CYS A 72 3.71 -6.80 -4.71
CA CYS A 72 2.33 -7.28 -4.88
C CYS A 72 1.71 -6.77 -6.18
N LYS A 73 0.92 -7.63 -6.83
CA LYS A 73 0.15 -7.25 -8.03
C LYS A 73 -1.02 -6.34 -7.71
N ASN A 74 -1.65 -6.56 -6.57
CA ASN A 74 -2.83 -5.84 -6.13
C ASN A 74 -2.53 -5.07 -4.85
N PHE A 75 -3.00 -3.83 -4.78
CA PHE A 75 -2.77 -3.00 -3.60
C PHE A 75 -3.85 -1.93 -3.44
N TYR A 76 -3.91 -1.41 -2.22
CA TYR A 76 -4.65 -0.21 -1.85
C TYR A 76 -3.70 0.76 -1.17
N ALA A 77 -3.71 2.01 -1.58
CA ALA A 77 -2.97 3.09 -0.94
C ALA A 77 -3.91 4.24 -0.61
N TYR A 78 -3.91 4.65 0.65
CA TYR A 78 -4.60 5.83 1.14
C TYR A 78 -3.58 6.89 1.52
N PHE A 79 -3.85 8.14 1.20
CA PHE A 79 -3.02 9.28 1.59
C PHE A 79 -3.86 10.54 1.77
N HIS A 80 -3.37 11.41 2.65
CA HIS A 80 -3.93 12.72 2.89
C HIS A 80 -2.85 13.76 2.71
N ILE A 81 -3.14 14.78 1.91
CA ILE A 81 -2.19 15.80 1.51
C ILE A 81 -2.74 17.20 1.76
N LEU A 82 -1.82 18.15 1.79
CA LEU A 82 -2.12 19.56 1.75
C LEU A 82 -1.36 20.18 0.57
N PHE A 83 -2.10 20.70 -0.40
CA PHE A 83 -1.55 21.34 -1.59
C PHE A 83 -2.26 22.67 -1.85
N TYR A 84 -1.67 23.76 -1.33
CA TYR A 84 -2.37 25.03 -1.28
C TYR A 84 -1.41 26.20 -1.42
N ALA A 85 -1.85 27.20 -2.19
CA ALA A 85 -1.16 28.46 -2.41
C ALA A 85 -1.69 29.53 -1.46
N GLY A 86 -0.81 30.10 -0.63
CA GLY A 86 -1.15 31.25 0.22
C GLY A 86 -1.20 32.57 -0.54
N LEU A 87 -0.54 32.64 -1.69
CA LEU A 87 -0.52 33.79 -2.60
C LEU A 87 -0.74 33.31 -4.05
N MET A 88 -1.39 34.16 -4.84
CA MET A 88 -1.54 33.92 -6.27
C MET A 88 -0.16 33.79 -6.95
N GLY A 89 -0.07 32.91 -7.92
CA GLY A 89 1.16 32.69 -8.69
C GLY A 89 2.23 31.85 -7.99
N GLN A 90 2.01 31.35 -6.79
CA GLN A 90 2.91 30.36 -6.17
C GLN A 90 2.94 29.06 -6.99
N THR A 91 4.09 28.41 -7.06
CA THR A 91 4.33 27.19 -7.84
C THR A 91 4.85 26.05 -6.99
N GLY A 92 4.58 24.81 -7.40
CA GLY A 92 5.06 23.61 -6.71
C GLY A 92 4.53 22.34 -7.34
N GLU A 93 5.03 21.21 -6.87
CA GLU A 93 4.67 19.88 -7.35
C GLU A 93 4.85 18.83 -6.26
N MET A 94 4.01 17.80 -6.29
CA MET A 94 4.15 16.60 -5.48
C MET A 94 3.71 15.39 -6.28
N CYS A 95 4.52 14.32 -6.27
CA CYS A 95 4.21 13.04 -6.90
C CYS A 95 4.24 11.91 -5.87
N ILE A 96 3.36 10.94 -6.06
CA ILE A 96 3.43 9.63 -5.40
C ILE A 96 3.48 8.57 -6.48
N ASN A 97 4.58 7.80 -6.51
CA ASN A 97 4.90 6.84 -7.55
C ASN A 97 4.89 5.42 -6.98
N PHE A 98 4.18 4.51 -7.63
CA PHE A 98 4.17 3.08 -7.34
C PHE A 98 5.01 2.37 -8.39
N LEU A 99 6.10 1.73 -7.94
CA LEU A 99 7.17 1.25 -8.82
C LEU A 99 7.36 -0.26 -8.70
N THR A 100 7.80 -0.85 -9.79
CA THR A 100 8.33 -2.23 -9.80
C THR A 100 9.73 -2.29 -9.16
N GLU A 101 10.26 -3.49 -8.99
CA GLU A 101 11.62 -3.71 -8.48
C GLU A 101 12.69 -3.07 -9.40
N ASP A 102 12.47 -3.11 -10.71
CA ASP A 102 13.33 -2.49 -11.73
C ASP A 102 12.99 -1.02 -12.02
N ASN A 103 12.26 -0.35 -11.10
CA ASN A 103 11.93 1.07 -11.13
C ASN A 103 11.01 1.52 -12.27
N LYS A 104 10.23 0.63 -12.87
CA LYS A 104 9.19 1.03 -13.80
C LYS A 104 7.99 1.60 -13.05
N LEU A 105 7.48 2.73 -13.51
CA LEU A 105 6.27 3.34 -12.98
C LEU A 105 5.05 2.47 -13.36
N ILE A 106 4.36 1.92 -12.36
CA ILE A 106 3.11 1.17 -12.56
C ILE A 106 1.95 2.13 -12.67
N CYS A 107 1.82 2.99 -11.68
CA CYS A 107 0.88 4.09 -11.63
C CYS A 107 1.35 5.13 -10.60
N GLY A 108 0.69 6.26 -10.58
CA GLY A 108 0.96 7.31 -9.62
C GLY A 108 -0.01 8.46 -9.75
N VAL A 109 0.17 9.44 -8.91
CA VAL A 109 -0.58 10.69 -8.92
C VAL A 109 0.39 11.86 -8.85
N ASN A 110 0.00 12.94 -9.50
CA ASN A 110 0.79 14.16 -9.55
C ASN A 110 -0.11 15.37 -9.26
N TRP A 111 0.29 16.16 -8.30
CA TRP A 111 -0.26 17.49 -8.05
C TRP A 111 0.77 18.51 -8.47
N TYR A 112 0.39 19.41 -9.33
CA TYR A 112 1.29 20.49 -9.73
C TYR A 112 0.59 21.80 -9.98
N LYS A 113 1.32 22.84 -9.79
CA LYS A 113 0.97 24.21 -10.14
C LYS A 113 2.19 24.91 -10.70
N THR A 114 2.19 25.11 -12.00
CA THR A 114 3.27 25.78 -12.74
C THR A 114 2.90 27.18 -13.19
N ASP A 115 1.63 27.52 -13.12
CA ASP A 115 1.12 28.85 -13.46
C ASP A 115 1.61 29.89 -12.45
N ALA A 116 2.45 30.80 -12.92
CA ALA A 116 3.08 31.86 -12.13
C ALA A 116 2.23 33.13 -12.05
N SER A 117 1.10 33.21 -12.74
CA SER A 117 0.22 34.36 -12.78
C SER A 117 -1.19 34.10 -12.24
N GLY A 118 -1.59 32.85 -12.18
CA GLY A 118 -2.91 32.43 -11.73
C GLY A 118 -2.88 31.56 -10.47
N ASN A 119 -3.98 30.88 -10.22
CA ASN A 119 -4.16 30.00 -9.07
C ASN A 119 -4.68 28.60 -9.43
N THR A 120 -4.55 28.20 -10.69
CA THR A 120 -4.96 26.87 -11.16
C THR A 120 -3.93 25.83 -10.78
N GLY A 121 -4.35 24.83 -10.03
CA GLY A 121 -3.63 23.60 -9.78
C GLY A 121 -4.18 22.47 -10.62
N HIS A 122 -3.38 21.46 -10.84
CA HIS A 122 -3.71 20.28 -11.62
C HIS A 122 -3.50 19.02 -10.78
N TYR A 123 -4.38 18.06 -10.93
CA TYR A 123 -4.24 16.72 -10.37
C TYR A 123 -4.30 15.71 -11.51
N GLU A 124 -3.25 14.98 -11.69
CA GLU A 124 -3.12 13.98 -12.76
C GLU A 124 -3.13 12.56 -12.20
N LEU A 125 -3.91 11.72 -12.84
CA LEU A 125 -3.91 10.27 -12.66
C LEU A 125 -3.02 9.67 -13.75
N VAL A 126 -1.99 8.94 -13.35
CA VAL A 126 -0.92 8.50 -14.26
C VAL A 126 -0.75 6.99 -14.17
N CYS A 127 -0.48 6.33 -15.29
CA CYS A 127 -0.14 4.91 -15.35
C CYS A 127 1.11 4.65 -16.18
N TYR A 128 1.53 3.39 -16.22
CA TYR A 128 2.62 2.91 -17.06
C TYR A 128 2.47 3.37 -18.52
N ASN A 129 3.59 3.79 -19.10
CA ASN A 129 3.66 4.16 -20.51
C ASN A 129 4.68 3.26 -21.22
N PRO A 130 4.22 2.26 -22.01
CA PRO A 130 5.11 1.38 -22.75
C PRO A 130 5.88 2.10 -23.86
N ASN A 131 5.40 3.28 -24.30
CA ASN A 131 5.98 4.08 -25.38
C ASN A 131 6.82 5.27 -24.88
N LYS A 132 7.18 5.27 -23.57
CA LYS A 132 7.99 6.32 -22.97
C LYS A 132 9.31 6.48 -23.73
N LYS A 133 9.68 7.73 -24.01
CA LYS A 133 10.99 8.12 -24.54
C LYS A 133 11.83 8.77 -23.45
N ASP A 134 13.15 8.71 -23.57
CA ASP A 134 14.07 9.33 -22.60
C ASP A 134 13.98 10.85 -22.58
N THR A 135 13.41 11.45 -23.62
CA THR A 135 13.15 12.89 -23.74
C THR A 135 11.82 13.34 -23.15
N ASP A 136 10.98 12.39 -22.74
CA ASP A 136 9.67 12.73 -22.19
C ASP A 136 9.82 13.29 -20.77
N ARG A 137 9.23 14.46 -20.55
CA ARG A 137 9.23 15.10 -19.23
C ARG A 137 8.48 14.27 -18.20
N GLN A 138 7.39 13.64 -18.61
CA GLN A 138 6.61 12.73 -17.80
C GLN A 138 6.79 11.30 -18.30
N ALA A 139 7.18 10.41 -17.40
CA ALA A 139 7.44 9.00 -17.74
C ALA A 139 6.15 8.19 -17.90
N GLY A 140 5.09 8.58 -17.23
CA GLY A 140 3.81 7.88 -17.26
C GLY A 140 2.88 8.40 -18.36
N LYS A 141 1.87 7.59 -18.68
CA LYS A 141 0.72 8.01 -19.51
C LYS A 141 -0.33 8.64 -18.61
N VAL A 142 -0.73 9.88 -18.91
CA VAL A 142 -1.82 10.56 -18.21
C VAL A 142 -3.14 9.93 -18.61
N LEU A 143 -3.86 9.42 -17.62
CA LEU A 143 -5.21 8.86 -17.78
C LEU A 143 -6.28 9.95 -17.70
N LYS A 144 -6.08 10.88 -16.78
CA LYS A 144 -7.01 11.99 -16.54
C LYS A 144 -6.29 13.13 -15.83
N THR A 145 -6.66 14.35 -16.17
CA THR A 145 -6.27 15.57 -15.46
C THR A 145 -7.52 16.24 -14.92
N TYR A 146 -7.46 16.73 -13.70
CA TYR A 146 -8.47 17.56 -13.05
C TYR A 146 -7.86 18.90 -12.68
N ASP A 147 -8.55 19.96 -13.03
CA ASP A 147 -8.18 21.31 -12.67
C ASP A 147 -8.93 21.75 -11.41
N TYR A 148 -8.28 22.48 -10.55
CA TYR A 148 -8.87 23.04 -9.33
C TYR A 148 -8.18 24.37 -8.98
N THR A 149 -8.77 25.13 -8.09
CA THR A 149 -8.15 26.35 -7.60
C THR A 149 -7.37 26.05 -6.33
N THR A 150 -6.06 26.34 -6.31
CA THR A 150 -5.18 26.10 -5.15
C THR A 150 -5.40 27.09 -4.00
N SER A 151 -6.66 27.41 -3.70
CA SER A 151 -7.05 28.35 -2.65
C SER A 151 -7.21 27.68 -1.28
N HIS A 152 -7.45 28.48 -0.25
CA HIS A 152 -7.78 28.01 1.10
C HIS A 152 -9.28 27.70 1.29
N LEU A 153 -10.07 27.70 0.23
CA LEU A 153 -11.49 27.39 0.26
C LEU A 153 -11.72 25.93 -0.14
N GLN A 154 -12.27 25.14 0.76
CA GLN A 154 -12.58 23.73 0.52
C GLN A 154 -13.50 23.48 -0.68
N THR A 155 -14.40 24.43 -0.97
CA THR A 155 -15.28 24.36 -2.15
C THR A 155 -14.55 24.51 -3.49
N GLN A 156 -13.29 24.96 -3.48
CA GLN A 156 -12.46 25.19 -4.66
C GLN A 156 -11.23 24.31 -4.72
N ASN A 157 -10.77 23.84 -3.53
CA ASN A 157 -9.55 23.06 -3.39
C ASN A 157 -9.82 21.76 -2.64
N PRO A 158 -9.87 20.61 -3.32
CA PRO A 158 -10.05 19.31 -2.68
C PRO A 158 -8.86 18.88 -1.82
N TRP A 159 -7.75 19.60 -1.90
CA TRP A 159 -6.48 19.30 -1.21
C TRP A 159 -6.19 20.31 -0.09
N TYR A 160 -7.22 20.90 0.47
CA TYR A 160 -7.12 21.83 1.58
C TYR A 160 -7.79 21.29 2.83
N TRP A 161 -7.08 21.29 3.97
CA TRP A 161 -7.56 20.87 5.29
C TRP A 161 -8.07 19.42 5.28
N ASP A 162 -9.24 19.15 5.89
CA ASP A 162 -9.80 17.79 6.05
C ASP A 162 -10.20 17.09 4.75
N TRP A 163 -10.22 17.80 3.63
CA TRP A 163 -10.62 17.27 2.32
C TRP A 163 -9.46 16.68 1.52
N GLY A 164 -8.22 16.84 1.99
CA GLY A 164 -7.02 16.41 1.29
C GLY A 164 -6.83 14.90 1.15
N HIS A 165 -7.84 14.07 1.41
CA HIS A 165 -7.73 12.63 1.30
C HIS A 165 -7.85 12.15 -0.15
N CYS A 166 -7.10 11.11 -0.45
CA CYS A 166 -7.12 10.43 -1.72
C CYS A 166 -6.77 8.96 -1.53
N ASP A 167 -7.17 8.14 -2.48
CA ASP A 167 -6.73 6.76 -2.53
C ASP A 167 -6.56 6.23 -3.95
N ILE A 168 -5.76 5.17 -4.06
CA ILE A 168 -5.54 4.42 -5.28
C ILE A 168 -5.71 2.94 -4.96
N ARG A 169 -6.45 2.25 -5.81
CA ARG A 169 -6.60 0.80 -5.78
C ARG A 169 -6.22 0.20 -7.12
N LYS A 170 -5.30 -0.77 -7.10
CA LYS A 170 -4.94 -1.59 -8.26
C LYS A 170 -5.41 -3.02 -8.05
N GLU A 171 -6.19 -3.54 -8.98
CA GLU A 171 -6.65 -4.93 -9.03
C GLU A 171 -6.48 -5.47 -10.46
N GLY A 172 -5.46 -6.29 -10.66
CA GLY A 172 -5.06 -6.72 -12.00
C GLY A 172 -4.77 -5.52 -12.90
N SER A 173 -5.47 -5.43 -14.02
CA SER A 173 -5.40 -4.32 -14.98
C SER A 173 -6.24 -3.10 -14.59
N LYS A 174 -7.06 -3.18 -13.54
CA LYS A 174 -7.95 -2.09 -13.13
C LYS A 174 -7.26 -1.15 -12.14
N LEU A 175 -7.26 0.15 -12.45
CA LEU A 175 -6.90 1.23 -11.54
C LEU A 175 -8.16 2.01 -11.16
N THR A 176 -8.35 2.24 -9.88
CA THR A 176 -9.39 3.10 -9.33
C THR A 176 -8.74 4.16 -8.47
N PHE A 177 -9.13 5.40 -8.65
CA PHE A 177 -8.62 6.56 -7.92
C PHE A 177 -9.78 7.27 -7.23
N PHE A 178 -9.51 7.91 -6.11
CA PHE A 178 -10.46 8.83 -5.52
C PHE A 178 -10.18 10.26 -6.00
N TYR A 179 -11.22 10.96 -6.38
CA TYR A 179 -11.18 12.41 -6.61
C TYR A 179 -12.50 13.05 -6.22
N TRP A 180 -12.48 13.90 -5.22
CA TRP A 180 -13.57 14.77 -4.77
C TRP A 180 -14.95 14.11 -4.72
N GLY A 181 -15.05 12.99 -4.01
CA GLY A 181 -16.28 12.20 -3.83
C GLY A 181 -16.59 11.19 -4.94
N GLY A 182 -15.76 11.10 -5.97
CA GLY A 182 -15.90 10.13 -7.05
C GLY A 182 -14.76 9.13 -7.12
N TYR A 183 -15.02 8.01 -7.82
CA TYR A 183 -14.05 6.92 -8.02
C TYR A 183 -13.83 6.65 -9.52
N PRO A 184 -13.12 7.53 -10.25
CA PRO A 184 -12.76 7.25 -11.63
C PRO A 184 -11.93 5.97 -11.72
N SER A 185 -12.30 5.10 -12.67
CA SER A 185 -11.66 3.80 -12.89
C SER A 185 -11.22 3.66 -14.33
N PHE A 186 -10.07 3.02 -14.53
CA PHE A 186 -9.45 2.81 -15.83
C PHE A 186 -8.98 1.38 -15.96
N THR A 187 -9.11 0.80 -17.14
CA THR A 187 -8.51 -0.50 -17.48
C THR A 187 -7.22 -0.26 -18.26
N VAL A 188 -6.11 -0.75 -17.73
CA VAL A 188 -4.75 -0.63 -18.28
C VAL A 188 -4.15 -2.02 -18.35
N PRO A 189 -4.31 -2.75 -19.47
CA PRO A 189 -3.87 -4.14 -19.58
C PRO A 189 -2.37 -4.32 -19.32
N GLU A 190 -1.56 -3.33 -19.66
CA GLU A 190 -0.10 -3.37 -19.56
C GLU A 190 0.42 -3.52 -18.12
N ILE A 191 -0.40 -3.16 -17.12
CA ILE A 191 0.02 -3.26 -15.71
C ILE A 191 -0.49 -4.51 -15.01
N GLU A 192 -1.24 -5.38 -15.67
CA GLU A 192 -1.92 -6.52 -15.04
C GLU A 192 -0.98 -7.35 -14.17
N ASP A 193 0.17 -7.72 -14.71
CA ASP A 193 1.16 -8.55 -14.03
C ASP A 193 2.28 -7.76 -13.31
N MET A 194 2.26 -6.44 -13.40
CA MET A 194 3.27 -5.62 -12.74
C MET A 194 3.09 -5.63 -11.22
N LYS A 195 4.17 -5.95 -10.51
CA LYS A 195 4.21 -6.00 -9.05
C LYS A 195 4.79 -4.71 -8.48
N CYS A 196 4.05 -4.07 -7.58
CA CYS A 196 4.56 -2.94 -6.82
C CYS A 196 5.50 -3.45 -5.73
N SER A 197 6.74 -2.98 -5.73
CA SER A 197 7.77 -3.31 -4.73
C SER A 197 8.38 -2.09 -4.06
N LYS A 198 8.20 -0.90 -4.65
CA LYS A 198 8.70 0.37 -4.11
C LYS A 198 7.64 1.45 -4.24
N ILE A 199 7.67 2.38 -3.30
CA ILE A 199 6.83 3.58 -3.34
C ILE A 199 7.75 4.78 -3.16
N GLN A 200 7.56 5.80 -3.99
CA GLN A 200 8.36 7.01 -3.97
C GLN A 200 7.46 8.23 -3.79
N ILE A 201 7.86 9.13 -2.92
CA ILE A 201 7.27 10.46 -2.75
C ILE A 201 8.29 11.49 -3.15
N ALA A 202 7.94 12.36 -4.10
CA ALA A 202 8.74 13.50 -4.52
C ALA A 202 7.97 14.79 -4.27
N ILE A 203 8.59 15.76 -3.60
CA ILE A 203 8.02 17.08 -3.31
C ILE A 203 8.97 18.13 -3.85
N LYS A 204 8.47 18.95 -4.76
CA LYS A 204 9.30 19.85 -5.56
C LYS A 204 8.75 21.28 -5.60
N GLN A 205 9.65 22.18 -5.85
CA GLN A 205 9.39 23.57 -6.22
C GLN A 205 9.53 23.69 -7.74
N TRP A 206 8.68 24.47 -8.35
CA TRP A 206 8.68 24.66 -9.80
C TRP A 206 9.13 26.07 -10.18
N GLY A 207 10.05 26.14 -11.16
CA GLY A 207 10.63 27.37 -11.66
C GLY A 207 11.79 27.90 -10.80
N THR A 208 12.54 28.85 -11.37
CA THR A 208 13.59 29.61 -10.64
C THR A 208 12.92 30.80 -9.99
N ARG A 209 12.61 30.71 -8.71
CA ARG A 209 11.81 31.69 -8.00
C ARG A 209 12.33 31.94 -6.59
N SER A 210 11.91 33.02 -5.95
CA SER A 210 12.24 33.31 -4.55
C SER A 210 11.26 32.64 -3.57
N GLY A 211 11.64 32.56 -2.29
CA GLY A 211 10.98 31.72 -1.30
C GLY A 211 9.45 31.85 -1.18
N ASN A 212 8.93 33.09 -1.18
CA ASN A 212 7.48 33.32 -1.08
C ASN A 212 6.70 33.08 -2.39
N GLN A 213 7.38 32.73 -3.47
CA GLN A 213 6.78 32.40 -4.77
C GLN A 213 6.56 30.90 -4.97
N TYR A 214 6.91 30.09 -3.98
CA TYR A 214 6.60 28.68 -3.94
C TYR A 214 5.38 28.40 -3.06
N LEU A 215 4.70 27.28 -3.29
CA LEU A 215 3.51 26.88 -2.52
C LEU A 215 3.79 26.95 -1.01
N THR A 216 2.93 27.64 -0.30
CA THR A 216 3.01 27.79 1.15
C THR A 216 2.85 26.44 1.87
N HIS A 217 1.99 25.58 1.33
CA HIS A 217 1.74 24.26 1.87
C HIS A 217 1.79 23.25 0.72
N ASN A 218 2.75 22.36 0.78
CA ASN A 218 2.93 21.24 -0.15
C ASN A 218 3.51 20.07 0.64
N GLY A 219 2.65 19.17 1.07
CA GLY A 219 3.07 18.06 1.93
C GLY A 219 2.00 17.02 2.17
N ILE A 220 2.40 15.93 2.82
CA ILE A 220 1.60 14.77 3.14
C ILE A 220 1.66 14.48 4.65
N ASP A 221 0.51 14.26 5.29
CA ASP A 221 0.41 13.96 6.73
C ASP A 221 -0.09 12.55 7.03
N LYS A 222 -0.72 11.88 6.06
CA LYS A 222 -1.14 10.47 6.21
C LYS A 222 -0.79 9.68 4.96
N PHE A 223 -0.29 8.50 5.18
CA PHE A 223 -0.06 7.51 4.13
C PHE A 223 -0.24 6.11 4.70
N THR A 224 -0.99 5.27 3.99
CA THR A 224 -1.14 3.86 4.31
C THR A 224 -1.11 3.06 3.02
N PHE A 225 -0.32 1.99 2.99
CA PHE A 225 -0.29 1.07 1.88
C PHE A 225 -0.55 -0.36 2.37
N GLN A 226 -1.43 -1.04 1.65
CA GLN A 226 -1.84 -2.41 1.93
C GLN A 226 -1.66 -3.26 0.67
N LYS A 227 -0.95 -4.38 0.79
CA LYS A 227 -0.94 -5.44 -0.21
C LYS A 227 -2.28 -6.16 -0.18
N LEU A 228 -2.88 -6.39 -1.34
CA LEU A 228 -4.14 -7.13 -1.48
C LEU A 228 -3.88 -8.47 -2.13
N CYS A 229 -4.68 -9.48 -1.79
CA CYS A 229 -4.62 -10.83 -2.37
C CYS A 229 -3.22 -11.47 -2.29
N VAL A 230 -2.53 -11.25 -1.19
CA VAL A 230 -1.25 -11.88 -0.88
C VAL A 230 -1.44 -12.93 0.20
N GLU A 231 -0.63 -13.99 0.17
CA GLU A 231 -0.63 -14.97 1.25
C GLU A 231 -0.17 -14.31 2.55
N LYS A 232 -1.01 -14.42 3.56
CA LYS A 232 -0.69 -13.95 4.90
C LYS A 232 -0.56 -15.16 5.83
N TRP A 233 0.65 -15.56 6.10
CA TRP A 233 0.91 -16.52 7.17
C TRP A 233 0.65 -15.84 8.52
N LYS A 234 -0.29 -16.40 9.26
CA LYS A 234 -0.42 -16.10 10.67
C LYS A 234 0.31 -17.20 11.42
N ASP A 235 1.43 -16.85 12.04
CA ASP A 235 2.10 -17.77 12.95
C ASP A 235 1.17 -18.02 14.13
N ALA A 236 0.43 -19.10 14.06
CA ALA A 236 -0.38 -19.55 15.18
C ALA A 236 0.56 -20.38 16.07
N PRO A 237 0.67 -20.04 17.37
CA PRO A 237 1.50 -20.82 18.29
C PRO A 237 1.19 -22.30 18.15
N ASN A 238 2.22 -23.13 17.98
CA ASN A 238 2.03 -24.57 17.93
C ASN A 238 1.46 -25.06 19.27
N LYS A 239 0.20 -25.45 19.26
CA LYS A 239 -0.49 -25.96 20.45
C LYS A 239 -0.02 -27.37 20.84
N PHE A 240 0.68 -28.06 19.95
CA PHE A 240 1.12 -29.44 20.10
C PHE A 240 2.64 -29.51 20.11
N MET A 241 3.23 -29.87 21.24
CA MET A 241 4.66 -30.12 21.34
C MET A 241 4.99 -31.49 20.77
N THR A 242 6.26 -31.71 20.39
CA THR A 242 6.74 -33.04 20.00
C THR A 242 6.48 -34.05 21.11
N GLY A 243 5.84 -35.17 20.78
CA GLY A 243 5.47 -36.21 21.75
C GLY A 243 4.12 -35.98 22.44
N SER A 244 3.42 -34.91 22.15
CA SER A 244 2.05 -34.71 22.69
C SER A 244 1.09 -35.77 22.16
N SER A 245 0.23 -36.28 23.05
CA SER A 245 -0.89 -37.16 22.70
C SER A 245 -2.21 -36.38 22.81
N VAL A 246 -3.08 -36.55 21.83
CA VAL A 246 -4.44 -36.00 21.85
C VAL A 246 -5.40 -37.20 21.84
N GLU A 247 -6.32 -37.21 22.80
CA GLU A 247 -7.41 -38.18 22.87
C GLU A 247 -8.74 -37.43 22.66
N VAL A 248 -9.53 -37.92 21.73
CA VAL A 248 -10.86 -37.41 21.44
C VAL A 248 -11.86 -38.53 21.73
N ASN A 249 -12.80 -38.25 22.61
CA ASN A 249 -13.91 -39.15 22.87
C ASN A 249 -15.16 -38.63 22.19
N CYS A 250 -15.59 -39.32 21.12
CA CYS A 250 -16.73 -38.92 20.31
C CYS A 250 -18.07 -39.18 21.01
N ALA A 251 -18.11 -40.00 22.08
CA ALA A 251 -19.33 -40.28 22.80
C ALA A 251 -19.80 -39.10 23.70
N ASP A 252 -18.89 -38.29 24.14
CA ASP A 252 -19.17 -37.14 25.05
C ASP A 252 -18.52 -35.81 24.55
N GLY A 253 -17.88 -35.85 23.37
CA GLY A 253 -17.22 -34.67 22.80
C GLY A 253 -16.00 -34.21 23.56
N SER A 254 -15.50 -34.99 24.53
CA SER A 254 -14.36 -34.57 25.35
C SER A 254 -13.04 -34.68 24.60
N VAL A 255 -12.19 -33.68 24.79
CA VAL A 255 -10.82 -33.64 24.24
C VAL A 255 -9.81 -33.53 25.40
N LYS A 256 -8.79 -34.39 25.35
CA LYS A 256 -7.69 -34.37 26.32
C LYS A 256 -6.36 -34.26 25.58
N MET A 257 -5.41 -33.56 26.17
CA MET A 257 -4.03 -33.50 25.71
C MET A 257 -3.10 -33.98 26.85
N ASN A 258 -2.29 -34.98 26.55
CA ASN A 258 -1.43 -35.63 27.55
C ASN A 258 -2.19 -36.09 28.81
N GLY A 259 -3.42 -36.55 28.61
CA GLY A 259 -4.29 -37.05 29.69
C GLY A 259 -5.08 -35.92 30.43
N LEU A 260 -4.81 -34.65 30.19
CA LEU A 260 -5.48 -33.52 30.82
C LEU A 260 -6.59 -32.98 29.92
N PRO A 261 -7.78 -32.61 30.47
CA PRO A 261 -8.85 -31.99 29.70
C PRO A 261 -8.36 -30.71 29.00
N LYS A 262 -8.67 -30.58 27.70
CA LYS A 262 -8.28 -29.45 26.85
C LYS A 262 -9.42 -29.11 25.86
N PRO A 263 -10.57 -28.67 26.34
CA PRO A 263 -11.72 -28.39 25.50
C PRO A 263 -11.46 -27.28 24.46
N GLU A 264 -10.52 -26.38 24.75
CA GLU A 264 -10.14 -25.27 23.88
C GLU A 264 -9.43 -25.68 22.57
N ILE A 265 -9.02 -26.95 22.44
CA ILE A 265 -8.46 -27.44 21.18
C ILE A 265 -9.53 -28.09 20.27
N GLY A 266 -10.74 -28.26 20.78
CA GLY A 266 -11.91 -28.65 19.99
C GLY A 266 -12.46 -27.45 19.20
N THR A 267 -13.12 -27.71 18.08
CA THR A 267 -13.81 -26.67 17.29
C THR A 267 -15.28 -26.58 17.73
N VAL A 268 -15.85 -25.38 17.69
CA VAL A 268 -17.25 -25.11 18.13
C VAL A 268 -18.31 -25.79 17.23
N SER A 269 -17.92 -26.22 16.03
CA SER A 269 -18.85 -26.82 15.04
C SER A 269 -18.65 -28.31 14.85
N ASN A 270 -18.11 -29.03 15.85
CA ASN A 270 -17.98 -30.48 15.77
C ASN A 270 -19.33 -31.15 16.00
N GLU A 271 -19.76 -31.97 15.06
CA GLU A 271 -20.97 -32.77 15.12
C GLU A 271 -20.66 -34.13 15.78
N TRP A 272 -20.41 -34.14 17.09
CA TRP A 272 -20.03 -35.34 17.84
C TRP A 272 -21.12 -36.39 17.87
N GLU A 273 -22.41 -35.97 17.87
CA GLU A 273 -23.56 -36.80 17.93
C GLU A 273 -23.74 -37.66 16.67
N ASP A 274 -23.25 -37.15 15.53
CA ASP A 274 -23.30 -37.86 14.25
C ASP A 274 -22.04 -38.67 13.92
N PHE A 275 -21.06 -38.68 14.83
CA PHE A 275 -19.79 -39.36 14.62
C PHE A 275 -19.87 -40.83 15.01
N TYR A 276 -20.55 -41.63 14.20
CA TYR A 276 -20.63 -43.07 14.36
C TYR A 276 -20.20 -43.79 13.07
N LEU A 277 -19.77 -45.04 13.24
CA LEU A 277 -19.35 -45.87 12.12
C LEU A 277 -20.59 -46.65 11.61
N THR A 278 -20.84 -46.55 10.33
CA THR A 278 -21.92 -47.33 9.68
C THR A 278 -21.42 -48.74 9.34
N PRO A 279 -22.32 -49.75 9.21
CA PRO A 279 -21.90 -51.07 8.71
C PRO A 279 -21.24 -50.95 7.34
N GLY A 280 -20.10 -51.62 7.15
CA GLY A 280 -19.34 -51.59 5.91
C GLY A 280 -18.00 -50.88 6.01
N ILE A 281 -17.54 -50.34 4.89
CA ILE A 281 -16.21 -49.69 4.81
C ILE A 281 -16.32 -48.23 5.23
N ASN A 282 -15.66 -47.85 6.32
CA ASN A 282 -15.55 -46.47 6.78
C ASN A 282 -14.11 -45.95 6.53
N LYS A 283 -14.01 -44.74 6.03
CA LYS A 283 -12.73 -44.08 5.80
C LYS A 283 -12.57 -42.91 6.78
N ILE A 284 -11.58 -43.03 7.68
CA ILE A 284 -11.24 -41.97 8.61
C ILE A 284 -9.90 -41.38 8.17
N GLN A 285 -9.81 -40.06 8.08
CA GLN A 285 -8.61 -39.36 7.66
C GLN A 285 -8.12 -38.41 8.75
N CYS A 286 -6.86 -38.58 9.15
CA CYS A 286 -6.18 -37.62 9.99
C CYS A 286 -5.36 -36.69 9.11
N LEU A 287 -5.65 -35.40 9.15
CA LEU A 287 -4.93 -34.38 8.42
C LEU A 287 -3.89 -33.72 9.32
N SER A 288 -2.69 -33.58 8.82
CA SER A 288 -1.60 -32.86 9.48
C SER A 288 -1.03 -31.79 8.54
N SER A 289 -0.45 -30.74 9.12
CA SER A 289 0.26 -29.73 8.33
C SER A 289 1.42 -30.37 7.55
N SER A 290 1.70 -29.87 6.35
CA SER A 290 2.73 -30.42 5.44
C SER A 290 4.14 -30.42 6.03
N TRP A 291 4.41 -29.50 6.96
CA TRP A 291 5.69 -29.37 7.68
C TRP A 291 5.79 -30.25 8.93
N ALA A 292 4.69 -30.83 9.41
CA ALA A 292 4.68 -31.67 10.61
C ALA A 292 4.93 -33.13 10.27
N LYS A 293 5.57 -33.86 11.17
CA LYS A 293 5.61 -35.33 11.08
C LYS A 293 4.18 -35.85 11.21
N LYS A 294 3.83 -36.82 10.37
CA LYS A 294 2.53 -37.47 10.45
C LYS A 294 2.33 -38.07 11.84
N PRO A 295 1.22 -37.80 12.51
CA PRO A 295 0.92 -38.38 13.82
C PRO A 295 0.62 -39.86 13.70
N ASN A 296 0.93 -40.62 14.76
CA ASN A 296 0.42 -41.95 14.90
C ASN A 296 -1.05 -41.88 15.29
N PHE A 297 -1.90 -42.55 14.55
CA PHE A 297 -3.34 -42.56 14.78
C PHE A 297 -3.74 -43.95 15.33
N LYS A 298 -4.52 -43.95 16.41
CA LYS A 298 -5.16 -45.15 16.98
C LYS A 298 -6.63 -44.86 17.19
N MET A 299 -7.48 -45.76 16.77
CA MET A 299 -8.93 -45.70 16.98
C MET A 299 -9.39 -46.87 17.82
N ARG A 300 -10.33 -46.62 18.73
CA ARG A 300 -11.07 -47.62 19.48
C ARG A 300 -12.56 -47.40 19.20
N TYR A 301 -13.25 -48.46 18.92
CA TYR A 301 -14.70 -48.40 18.67
C TYR A 301 -15.40 -49.55 19.41
N ARG A 302 -16.70 -49.41 19.63
CA ARG A 302 -17.56 -50.46 20.15
C ARG A 302 -18.44 -50.95 19.03
N GLU A 303 -18.54 -52.29 18.92
CA GLU A 303 -19.54 -52.93 18.06
C GLU A 303 -20.82 -53.03 18.83
N VAL A 304 -21.92 -52.70 18.17
CA VAL A 304 -23.28 -52.87 18.68
C VAL A 304 -23.97 -53.88 17.78
N TYR A 305 -24.38 -54.98 18.35
CA TYR A 305 -25.18 -55.99 17.68
C TYR A 305 -26.66 -55.67 18.00
N LEU A 306 -27.45 -55.53 16.97
CA LEU A 306 -28.90 -55.37 17.08
C LEU A 306 -29.57 -56.73 17.20
#